data_3e71e5b9d094e461f85f5926fc782efe
#
_entry.id   3e71e5b9d094e461f85f5926fc782efe
#
_cell.length_a   1.000
_cell.length_b   1.000
_cell.length_c   1.000
_cell.angle_alpha   90.00
_cell.angle_beta   90.00
_cell.angle_gamma   90.00
#
_symmetry.space_group_name_H-M   'P 1'
#
loop_
_entity.id
_entity.type
_entity.pdbx_description
1 polymer ?
#
loop_
_entity_poly.entity_id
_entity_poly.type
_entity_poly.pdbx_seq_one_letter_code
_entity_poly.pdbx_strand_id
1 'polypeptide(L)'
;MALSRELLAQYMGMGLDSVDVAYAMEGRLPEEPAGLFLPPESALPRTGEYDLLRQNLEATRLQKKIAVGKNLPTVAIGGGYYYDDLLDVGMDFWVGFATVSVPLSGWWGGSHDIKKQKLQVKNAENQLNDQSEMLMIRMRQSWNDLNDAYKQVGIALTSIDQATENLRMQSDYYAAGTCTMSDLLDAQTLFQQSRDKYVEAYAQYEVKKREYLQATGR
;
A
#
# COMPACT_ATOMS: atom_id res chain seq x y z
N MET A 1 -20.34 -0.33 -16.32
CA MET A 1 -19.99 -1.75 -16.03
C MET A 1 -19.00 -2.36 -17.03
N ALA A 2 -19.11 -2.16 -18.35
CA ALA A 2 -18.14 -2.70 -19.33
C ALA A 2 -16.70 -2.23 -19.04
N LEU A 3 -16.47 -0.93 -18.93
CA LEU A 3 -15.15 -0.35 -18.65
C LEU A 3 -14.48 -0.91 -17.37
N SER A 4 -15.26 -1.15 -16.31
CA SER A 4 -14.73 -1.70 -15.05
C SER A 4 -14.28 -3.16 -15.20
N ARG A 5 -14.94 -3.95 -16.06
CA ARG A 5 -14.54 -5.33 -16.40
C ARG A 5 -13.28 -5.35 -17.25
N GLU A 6 -13.19 -4.47 -18.24
CA GLU A 6 -11.99 -4.31 -19.07
C GLU A 6 -10.76 -3.92 -18.25
N LEU A 7 -10.91 -2.96 -17.32
CA LEU A 7 -9.85 -2.58 -16.38
C LEU A 7 -9.45 -3.75 -15.49
N LEU A 8 -10.41 -4.51 -14.97
CA LEU A 8 -10.12 -5.69 -14.15
C LEU A 8 -9.37 -6.75 -14.97
N ALA A 9 -9.80 -7.02 -16.20
CA ALA A 9 -9.13 -7.94 -17.11
C ALA A 9 -7.68 -7.50 -17.39
N GLN A 10 -7.46 -6.21 -17.60
CA GLN A 10 -6.12 -5.63 -17.79
C GLN A 10 -5.23 -5.84 -16.57
N TYR A 11 -5.73 -5.57 -15.34
CA TYR A 11 -4.97 -5.78 -14.11
C TYR A 11 -4.65 -7.26 -13.86
N MET A 12 -5.52 -8.17 -14.31
CA MET A 12 -5.32 -9.61 -14.19
C MET A 12 -4.45 -10.18 -15.32
N GLY A 13 -4.09 -9.40 -16.34
CA GLY A 13 -3.33 -9.85 -17.50
C GLY A 13 -4.14 -10.81 -18.42
N MET A 14 -5.48 -10.70 -18.40
CA MET A 14 -6.39 -11.52 -19.17
C MET A 14 -6.97 -10.76 -20.38
N GLY A 15 -7.57 -11.48 -21.33
CA GLY A 15 -8.25 -10.82 -22.46
C GLY A 15 -9.42 -9.96 -21.99
N LEU A 16 -9.61 -8.78 -22.63
CA LEU A 16 -10.55 -7.74 -22.18
C LEU A 16 -12.01 -8.24 -22.01
N ASP A 17 -12.43 -9.21 -22.80
CA ASP A 17 -13.80 -9.78 -22.78
C ASP A 17 -13.91 -11.07 -21.93
N SER A 18 -12.83 -11.53 -21.28
CA SER A 18 -12.80 -12.84 -20.63
C SER A 18 -13.19 -12.82 -19.15
N VAL A 19 -13.42 -11.64 -18.56
CA VAL A 19 -13.71 -11.50 -17.14
C VAL A 19 -15.16 -11.18 -16.91
N ASP A 20 -15.89 -12.08 -16.26
CA ASP A 20 -17.19 -11.81 -15.66
C ASP A 20 -17.11 -11.90 -14.13
N VAL A 21 -17.81 -10.99 -13.45
CA VAL A 21 -17.85 -10.96 -11.99
C VAL A 21 -19.22 -11.43 -11.54
N ALA A 22 -19.29 -12.66 -11.04
CA ALA A 22 -20.47 -13.17 -10.35
C ALA A 22 -20.34 -12.86 -8.86
N TYR A 23 -21.29 -12.10 -8.34
CA TYR A 23 -21.38 -11.83 -6.91
C TYR A 23 -22.78 -12.14 -6.40
N ALA A 24 -22.89 -13.10 -5.49
CA ALA A 24 -24.13 -13.45 -4.84
C ALA A 24 -24.28 -12.65 -3.53
N MET A 25 -25.12 -11.62 -3.52
CA MET A 25 -25.57 -10.98 -2.29
C MET A 25 -26.63 -11.82 -1.62
N GLU A 26 -26.31 -12.41 -0.47
CA GLU A 26 -27.20 -13.35 0.22
C GLU A 26 -28.30 -12.67 1.04
N GLY A 27 -28.40 -11.34 1.06
CA GLY A 27 -29.39 -10.61 1.88
C GLY A 27 -29.16 -10.78 3.39
N ARG A 28 -27.93 -11.10 3.79
CA ARG A 28 -27.52 -11.35 5.18
C ARG A 28 -26.44 -10.36 5.62
N LEU A 29 -26.31 -10.24 6.93
CA LEU A 29 -25.17 -9.57 7.52
C LEU A 29 -23.89 -10.36 7.18
N PRO A 30 -22.81 -9.70 6.68
CA PRO A 30 -21.53 -10.38 6.46
C PRO A 30 -20.93 -10.88 7.77
N GLU A 31 -19.92 -11.72 7.67
CA GLU A 31 -19.17 -12.19 8.84
C GLU A 31 -18.54 -11.01 9.59
N GLU A 32 -18.62 -11.06 10.92
CA GLU A 32 -18.07 -10.02 11.78
C GLU A 32 -16.54 -9.89 11.58
N PRO A 33 -16.02 -8.67 11.39
CA PRO A 33 -14.59 -8.46 11.10
C PRO A 33 -13.66 -8.72 12.29
N ALA A 34 -14.18 -9.02 13.49
CA ALA A 34 -13.39 -9.20 14.71
C ALA A 34 -12.25 -10.21 14.56
N GLY A 35 -12.45 -11.29 13.80
CA GLY A 35 -11.42 -12.29 13.50
C GLY A 35 -10.29 -11.81 12.59
N LEU A 36 -10.45 -10.67 11.93
CA LEU A 36 -9.44 -10.07 11.06
C LEU A 36 -8.49 -9.14 11.81
N PHE A 37 -8.81 -8.75 13.03
CA PHE A 37 -8.00 -7.77 13.78
C PHE A 37 -6.56 -8.24 13.96
N LEU A 38 -5.64 -7.34 13.62
CA LEU A 38 -4.21 -7.52 13.85
C LEU A 38 -3.65 -6.24 14.49
N PRO A 39 -2.97 -6.33 15.65
CA PRO A 39 -2.33 -5.17 16.26
C PRO A 39 -1.36 -4.49 15.28
N PRO A 40 -1.40 -3.16 15.13
CA PRO A 40 -0.56 -2.43 14.17
C PRO A 40 0.94 -2.71 14.34
N GLU A 41 1.39 -2.88 15.57
CA GLU A 41 2.78 -3.19 15.92
C GLU A 41 3.24 -4.55 15.34
N SER A 42 2.31 -5.51 15.27
CA SER A 42 2.56 -6.85 14.70
C SER A 42 2.39 -6.88 13.17
N ALA A 43 1.59 -5.98 12.64
CA ALA A 43 1.34 -5.86 11.19
C ALA A 43 2.47 -5.10 10.50
N LEU A 44 2.99 -4.05 11.13
CA LEU A 44 3.97 -3.13 10.56
C LEU A 44 5.16 -3.84 9.87
N PRO A 45 5.82 -4.85 10.49
CA PRO A 45 6.95 -5.53 9.85
C PRO A 45 6.59 -6.36 8.59
N ARG A 46 5.30 -6.56 8.34
CA ARG A 46 4.79 -7.34 7.18
C ARG A 46 4.51 -6.46 5.97
N THR A 47 4.51 -5.15 6.16
CA THR A 47 4.19 -4.21 5.08
C THR A 47 5.41 -3.89 4.23
N GLY A 48 5.25 -3.91 2.90
CA GLY A 48 6.31 -3.52 1.98
C GLY A 48 6.75 -2.06 2.15
N GLU A 49 5.83 -1.17 2.58
CA GLU A 49 6.15 0.23 2.86
C GLU A 49 7.17 0.35 4.00
N TYR A 50 7.03 -0.42 5.08
CA TYR A 50 8.00 -0.43 6.18
C TYR A 50 9.35 -1.01 5.74
N ASP A 51 9.35 -2.06 4.93
CA ASP A 51 10.58 -2.63 4.39
C ASP A 51 11.32 -1.63 3.50
N LEU A 52 10.62 -0.87 2.66
CA LEU A 52 11.22 0.21 1.87
C LEU A 52 11.87 1.29 2.74
N LEU A 53 11.23 1.69 3.84
CA LEU A 53 11.79 2.66 4.78
C LEU A 53 13.06 2.12 5.45
N ARG A 54 13.08 0.86 5.85
CA ARG A 54 14.27 0.19 6.40
C ARG A 54 15.42 0.14 5.39
N GLN A 55 15.13 -0.22 4.15
CA GLN A 55 16.13 -0.26 3.07
C GLN A 55 16.70 1.13 2.78
N ASN A 56 15.85 2.18 2.80
CA ASN A 56 16.31 3.56 2.63
C ASN A 56 17.26 4.00 3.75
N LEU A 57 16.96 3.66 5.00
CA LEU A 57 17.85 3.90 6.13
C LEU A 57 19.18 3.17 5.94
N GLU A 58 19.16 1.89 5.54
CA GLU A 58 20.40 1.12 5.32
C GLU A 58 21.21 1.68 4.15
N ALA A 59 20.57 2.09 3.06
CA ALA A 59 21.24 2.77 1.94
C ALA A 59 21.94 4.06 2.41
N THR A 60 21.28 4.85 3.25
CA THR A 60 21.86 6.07 3.82
C THR A 60 23.06 5.76 4.76
N ARG A 61 22.98 4.68 5.53
CA ARG A 61 24.09 4.19 6.35
C ARG A 61 25.29 3.74 5.50
N LEU A 62 25.03 3.08 4.37
CA LEU A 62 26.08 2.69 3.40
C LEU A 62 26.72 3.92 2.76
N GLN A 63 25.92 4.94 2.39
CA GLN A 63 26.46 6.22 1.90
C GLN A 63 27.42 6.89 2.89
N LYS A 64 27.06 6.87 4.18
CA LYS A 64 27.99 7.32 5.24
C LYS A 64 29.28 6.49 5.27
N LYS A 65 29.22 5.15 5.16
CA LYS A 65 30.41 4.30 5.10
C LYS A 65 31.28 4.63 3.89
N ILE A 66 30.66 4.89 2.73
CA ILE A 66 31.36 5.31 1.52
C ILE A 66 32.07 6.66 1.74
N ALA A 67 31.41 7.64 2.36
CA ALA A 67 32.04 8.93 2.68
C ALA A 67 33.24 8.79 3.63
N VAL A 68 33.16 7.90 4.60
CA VAL A 68 34.30 7.56 5.46
C VAL A 68 35.42 6.90 4.64
N GLY A 69 35.08 5.90 3.80
CA GLY A 69 36.02 5.16 2.98
C GLY A 69 36.79 6.05 2.00
N LYS A 70 36.14 7.05 1.41
CA LYS A 70 36.80 8.03 0.50
C LYS A 70 37.87 8.86 1.18
N ASN A 71 37.89 8.96 2.49
CA ASN A 71 38.90 9.68 3.26
C ASN A 71 40.01 8.76 3.81
N LEU A 72 39.96 7.46 3.52
CA LEU A 72 41.02 6.51 3.88
C LEU A 72 42.04 6.40 2.78
N PRO A 73 43.31 6.05 3.10
CA PRO A 73 44.30 5.72 2.09
C PRO A 73 43.82 4.58 1.18
N THR A 74 44.02 4.74 -0.12
CA THR A 74 43.71 3.69 -1.09
C THR A 74 44.98 3.01 -1.56
N VAL A 75 44.97 1.68 -1.59
CA VAL A 75 46.04 0.87 -2.12
C VAL A 75 45.55 0.22 -3.40
N ALA A 76 46.22 0.48 -4.48
CA ALA A 76 45.94 -0.15 -5.77
C ALA A 76 47.18 -0.98 -6.20
N ILE A 77 46.91 -2.20 -6.66
CA ILE A 77 47.90 -3.09 -7.23
C ILE A 77 47.47 -3.34 -8.69
N GLY A 78 48.36 -3.17 -9.60
CA GLY A 78 48.10 -3.40 -11.03
C GLY A 78 49.29 -4.04 -11.71
N GLY A 79 49.03 -4.65 -12.84
CA GLY A 79 50.04 -5.19 -13.70
C GLY A 79 49.55 -5.26 -15.14
N GLY A 80 50.45 -5.16 -16.08
CA GLY A 80 50.14 -5.24 -17.50
C GLY A 80 51.30 -5.85 -18.27
N TYR A 81 50.99 -6.47 -19.37
CA TYR A 81 51.94 -6.89 -20.38
C TYR A 81 51.94 -5.84 -21.47
N TYR A 82 53.15 -5.34 -21.82
CA TYR A 82 53.34 -4.34 -22.85
C TYR A 82 54.20 -4.93 -23.94
N TYR A 83 53.77 -4.72 -25.16
CA TYR A 83 54.57 -4.99 -26.37
C TYR A 83 54.85 -3.66 -27.05
N ASP A 84 56.12 -3.35 -27.21
CA ASP A 84 56.56 -2.14 -27.89
C ASP A 84 57.42 -2.52 -29.11
N ASP A 85 57.04 -2.02 -30.28
CA ASP A 85 57.71 -2.27 -31.56
C ASP A 85 58.28 -0.96 -32.11
N LEU A 86 59.00 -0.23 -31.26
CA LEU A 86 59.67 0.99 -31.65
C LEU A 86 61.05 0.68 -32.18
N LEU A 87 61.34 1.03 -33.43
CA LEU A 87 62.66 0.87 -34.11
C LEU A 87 62.98 -0.58 -34.55
N ASP A 88 62.04 -1.36 -35.06
CA ASP A 88 62.23 -2.72 -35.56
C ASP A 88 62.85 -3.72 -34.54
N VAL A 89 62.77 -3.42 -33.24
CA VAL A 89 63.23 -4.32 -32.20
C VAL A 89 61.98 -4.52 -31.25
N GLY A 90 61.22 -5.57 -31.50
CA GLY A 90 60.10 -5.92 -30.61
C GLY A 90 60.61 -6.27 -29.21
N MET A 91 60.25 -5.51 -28.22
CA MET A 91 60.49 -5.82 -26.80
C MET A 91 59.17 -6.04 -26.08
N ASP A 92 59.05 -7.16 -25.42
CA ASP A 92 57.92 -7.50 -24.54
C ASP A 92 58.39 -7.47 -23.09
N PHE A 93 57.58 -6.84 -22.24
CA PHE A 93 57.88 -6.80 -20.81
C PHE A 93 56.63 -6.74 -19.96
N TRP A 94 56.72 -7.31 -18.78
CA TRP A 94 55.71 -7.22 -17.74
C TRP A 94 56.01 -6.07 -16.81
N VAL A 95 54.99 -5.25 -16.52
CA VAL A 95 55.06 -4.20 -15.51
C VAL A 95 54.09 -4.52 -14.38
N GLY A 96 54.61 -4.56 -13.17
CA GLY A 96 53.81 -4.62 -11.96
C GLY A 96 54.01 -3.34 -11.15
N PHE A 97 52.93 -2.77 -10.63
CA PHE A 97 53.00 -1.59 -9.78
C PHE A 97 52.09 -1.71 -8.58
N ALA A 98 52.49 -1.09 -7.48
CA ALA A 98 51.68 -0.86 -6.30
C ALA A 98 51.66 0.64 -6.02
N THR A 99 50.47 1.20 -5.87
CA THR A 99 50.27 2.62 -5.60
C THR A 99 49.54 2.79 -4.28
N VAL A 100 50.05 3.65 -3.41
CA VAL A 100 49.37 4.08 -2.19
C VAL A 100 49.01 5.55 -2.35
N SER A 101 47.71 5.86 -2.38
CA SER A 101 47.23 7.23 -2.49
C SER A 101 46.61 7.68 -1.17
N VAL A 102 47.13 8.77 -0.63
CA VAL A 102 46.65 9.37 0.64
C VAL A 102 46.02 10.73 0.32
N PRO A 103 44.69 10.92 0.51
CA PRO A 103 44.02 12.17 0.18
C PRO A 103 44.24 13.23 1.26
N LEU A 104 45.42 13.88 1.28
CA LEU A 104 45.78 14.88 2.30
C LEU A 104 44.84 16.10 2.31
N SER A 105 44.37 16.55 1.14
CA SER A 105 43.43 17.65 0.99
C SER A 105 42.00 17.27 1.46
N GLY A 106 41.68 15.99 1.45
CA GLY A 106 40.36 15.46 1.91
C GLY A 106 40.18 15.55 3.42
N TRP A 107 41.24 15.62 4.21
CA TRP A 107 41.13 15.63 5.67
C TRP A 107 40.40 16.86 6.23
N TRP A 108 40.55 18.01 5.56
CA TRP A 108 39.88 19.25 5.99
C TRP A 108 38.45 19.35 5.47
N GLY A 109 38.16 18.94 4.23
CA GLY A 109 36.80 18.88 3.68
C GLY A 109 36.04 17.62 4.07
N GLY A 110 36.72 16.48 4.16
CA GLY A 110 36.11 15.16 4.46
C GLY A 110 35.44 15.09 5.81
N SER A 111 35.94 15.83 6.83
CA SER A 111 35.28 15.88 8.14
C SER A 111 33.88 16.51 8.08
N HIS A 112 33.68 17.51 7.22
CA HIS A 112 32.37 18.14 7.01
C HIS A 112 31.44 17.24 6.23
N ASP A 113 31.93 16.49 5.25
CA ASP A 113 31.11 15.52 4.49
C ASP A 113 30.67 14.36 5.39
N ILE A 114 31.56 13.82 6.23
CA ILE A 114 31.20 12.79 7.22
C ILE A 114 30.15 13.30 8.20
N LYS A 115 30.27 14.55 8.68
CA LYS A 115 29.24 15.16 9.56
C LYS A 115 27.93 15.32 8.84
N LYS A 116 27.92 15.78 7.57
CA LYS A 116 26.73 15.86 6.72
C LYS A 116 26.05 14.49 6.60
N GLN A 117 26.81 13.45 6.23
CA GLN A 117 26.27 12.08 6.11
C GLN A 117 25.74 11.53 7.45
N LYS A 118 26.38 11.87 8.56
CA LYS A 118 25.87 11.51 9.91
C LYS A 118 24.51 12.15 10.19
N LEU A 119 24.31 13.41 9.79
CA LEU A 119 23.02 14.09 9.93
C LEU A 119 21.97 13.49 8.98
N GLN A 120 22.36 13.10 7.77
CA GLN A 120 21.45 12.41 6.85
C GLN A 120 20.98 11.06 7.39
N VAL A 121 21.87 10.28 8.02
CA VAL A 121 21.47 9.04 8.70
C VAL A 121 20.48 9.33 9.83
N LYS A 122 20.73 10.36 10.65
CA LYS A 122 19.81 10.73 11.73
C LYS A 122 18.45 11.19 11.18
N ASN A 123 18.44 11.94 10.09
CA ASN A 123 17.20 12.33 9.42
C ASN A 123 16.44 11.10 8.88
N ALA A 124 17.14 10.13 8.27
CA ALA A 124 16.52 8.90 7.81
C ALA A 124 15.98 8.04 8.96
N GLU A 125 16.63 8.03 10.12
CA GLU A 125 16.14 7.38 11.35
C GLU A 125 14.86 8.06 11.86
N ASN A 126 14.83 9.39 11.91
CA ASN A 126 13.62 10.13 12.27
C ASN A 126 12.48 9.87 11.28
N GLN A 127 12.76 9.90 9.97
CA GLN A 127 11.78 9.58 8.94
C GLN A 127 11.22 8.17 9.07
N LEU A 128 12.07 7.17 9.37
CA LEU A 128 11.60 5.80 9.63
C LEU A 128 10.62 5.77 10.80
N ASN A 129 10.93 6.45 11.91
CA ASN A 129 10.07 6.49 13.09
C ASN A 129 8.74 7.18 12.77
N ASP A 130 8.79 8.41 12.22
CA ASP A 130 7.59 9.19 11.89
C ASP A 130 6.68 8.45 10.90
N GLN A 131 7.26 7.89 9.84
CA GLN A 131 6.49 7.14 8.84
C GLN A 131 5.92 5.83 9.42
N SER A 132 6.66 5.16 10.30
CA SER A 132 6.18 3.96 11.00
C SER A 132 4.96 4.27 11.88
N GLU A 133 4.97 5.40 12.59
CA GLU A 133 3.82 5.86 13.38
C GLU A 133 2.63 6.18 12.48
N MET A 134 2.86 6.85 11.35
CA MET A 134 1.80 7.15 10.37
C MET A 134 1.20 5.89 9.76
N LEU A 135 2.01 4.87 9.46
CA LEU A 135 1.51 3.57 8.99
C LEU A 135 0.62 2.89 10.04
N MET A 136 1.03 2.90 11.31
CA MET A 136 0.22 2.34 12.40
C MET A 136 -1.10 3.11 12.59
N ILE A 137 -1.09 4.44 12.46
CA ILE A 137 -2.31 5.26 12.50
C ILE A 137 -3.24 4.89 11.34
N ARG A 138 -2.71 4.75 10.12
CA ARG A 138 -3.48 4.32 8.94
C ARG A 138 -4.12 2.94 9.13
N MET A 139 -3.39 1.99 9.72
CA MET A 139 -3.93 0.66 10.05
C MET A 139 -5.11 0.75 11.04
N ARG A 140 -5.00 1.58 12.08
CA ARG A 140 -6.08 1.81 13.06
C ARG A 140 -7.28 2.48 12.40
N GLN A 141 -7.05 3.45 11.54
CA GLN A 141 -8.13 4.10 10.79
C GLN A 141 -8.84 3.11 9.88
N SER A 142 -8.10 2.34 9.07
CA SER A 142 -8.70 1.32 8.20
C SER A 142 -9.50 0.27 8.98
N TRP A 143 -9.06 -0.06 10.20
CA TRP A 143 -9.81 -0.94 11.10
C TRP A 143 -11.14 -0.31 11.54
N ASN A 144 -11.11 0.96 11.94
CA ASN A 144 -12.31 1.69 12.36
C ASN A 144 -13.29 1.84 11.17
N ASP A 145 -12.77 2.21 9.98
CA ASP A 145 -13.56 2.32 8.76
C ASP A 145 -14.25 0.99 8.41
N LEU A 146 -13.55 -0.14 8.57
CA LEU A 146 -14.11 -1.47 8.35
C LEU A 146 -15.26 -1.78 9.34
N ASN A 147 -15.05 -1.49 10.62
CA ASN A 147 -16.10 -1.71 11.63
C ASN A 147 -17.31 -0.82 11.40
N ASP A 148 -17.11 0.42 10.99
CA ASP A 148 -18.20 1.34 10.70
C ASP A 148 -18.94 0.93 9.43
N ALA A 149 -18.24 0.46 8.39
CA ALA A 149 -18.88 -0.12 7.21
C ALA A 149 -19.71 -1.37 7.57
N TYR A 150 -19.21 -2.24 8.45
CA TYR A 150 -19.96 -3.39 8.95
C TYR A 150 -21.29 -2.99 9.64
N LYS A 151 -21.23 -1.98 10.53
CA LYS A 151 -22.44 -1.45 11.20
C LYS A 151 -23.43 -0.86 10.19
N GLN A 152 -22.94 -0.18 9.15
CA GLN A 152 -23.80 0.38 8.09
C GLN A 152 -24.58 -0.71 7.34
N VAL A 153 -23.97 -1.88 7.09
CA VAL A 153 -24.69 -3.02 6.53
C VAL A 153 -25.82 -3.46 7.44
N GLY A 154 -25.58 -3.53 8.76
CA GLY A 154 -26.63 -3.88 9.74
C GLY A 154 -27.78 -2.87 9.76
N ILE A 155 -27.47 -1.57 9.72
CA ILE A 155 -28.48 -0.50 9.64
C ILE A 155 -29.29 -0.62 8.33
N ALA A 156 -28.62 -0.87 7.21
CA ALA A 156 -29.29 -1.02 5.93
C ALA A 156 -30.24 -2.23 5.90
N LEU A 157 -29.84 -3.36 6.50
CA LEU A 157 -30.73 -4.54 6.65
C LEU A 157 -31.98 -4.21 7.49
N THR A 158 -31.80 -3.56 8.64
CA THR A 158 -32.92 -3.12 9.47
C THR A 158 -33.87 -2.18 8.70
N SER A 159 -33.30 -1.32 7.86
CA SER A 159 -34.08 -0.41 7.00
C SER A 159 -34.90 -1.17 5.94
N ILE A 160 -34.38 -2.28 5.39
CA ILE A 160 -35.13 -3.15 4.49
C ILE A 160 -36.31 -3.77 5.19
N ASP A 161 -36.12 -4.32 6.42
CA ASP A 161 -37.19 -4.95 7.20
C ASP A 161 -38.31 -3.94 7.48
N GLN A 162 -37.97 -2.74 7.92
CA GLN A 162 -38.91 -1.65 8.15
C GLN A 162 -39.65 -1.22 6.87
N ALA A 163 -38.95 -1.07 5.78
CA ALA A 163 -39.54 -0.68 4.51
C ALA A 163 -40.45 -1.79 3.92
N THR A 164 -40.08 -3.05 4.15
CA THR A 164 -40.87 -4.21 3.73
C THR A 164 -42.20 -4.22 4.48
N GLU A 165 -42.20 -4.02 5.80
CA GLU A 165 -43.41 -3.98 6.61
C GLU A 165 -44.26 -2.75 6.26
N ASN A 166 -43.68 -1.59 6.06
CA ASN A 166 -44.39 -0.41 5.58
C ASN A 166 -45.07 -0.65 4.22
N LEU A 167 -44.35 -1.24 3.26
CA LEU A 167 -44.94 -1.58 1.96
C LEU A 167 -46.11 -2.57 2.11
N ARG A 168 -45.97 -3.59 2.97
CA ARG A 168 -47.04 -4.53 3.24
C ARG A 168 -48.27 -3.83 3.79
N MET A 169 -48.13 -2.98 4.82
CA MET A 169 -49.23 -2.23 5.41
C MET A 169 -49.90 -1.30 4.42
N GLN A 170 -49.13 -0.54 3.61
CA GLN A 170 -49.70 0.36 2.60
C GLN A 170 -50.43 -0.41 1.50
N SER A 171 -49.95 -1.61 1.13
CA SER A 171 -50.65 -2.49 0.19
C SER A 171 -52.00 -2.96 0.74
N ASP A 172 -52.06 -3.34 2.02
CA ASP A 172 -53.30 -3.75 2.69
C ASP A 172 -54.30 -2.58 2.79
N TYR A 173 -53.85 -1.38 3.16
CA TYR A 173 -54.69 -0.16 3.20
C TYR A 173 -55.20 0.25 1.83
N TYR A 174 -54.38 0.13 0.79
CA TYR A 174 -54.80 0.40 -0.56
C TYR A 174 -55.89 -0.59 -1.03
N ALA A 175 -55.71 -1.87 -0.75
CA ALA A 175 -56.71 -2.90 -1.05
C ALA A 175 -58.03 -2.66 -0.28
N ALA A 176 -57.98 -2.11 0.92
CA ALA A 176 -59.12 -1.70 1.69
C ALA A 176 -59.73 -0.34 1.26
N GLY A 177 -59.13 0.37 0.30
CA GLY A 177 -59.57 1.70 -0.16
C GLY A 177 -59.33 2.82 0.86
N THR A 178 -58.43 2.64 1.86
CA THR A 178 -58.19 3.58 2.96
C THR A 178 -56.91 4.43 2.77
N CYS A 179 -56.10 4.16 1.76
CA CYS A 179 -54.98 5.02 1.36
C CYS A 179 -54.96 5.30 -0.11
N THR A 180 -54.17 6.26 -0.55
CA THR A 180 -54.04 6.66 -1.95
C THR A 180 -53.02 5.82 -2.69
N MET A 181 -53.08 5.83 -4.06
CA MET A 181 -52.08 5.21 -4.90
C MET A 181 -50.68 5.87 -4.70
N SER A 182 -50.68 7.16 -4.37
CA SER A 182 -49.42 7.88 -4.07
C SER A 182 -48.74 7.29 -2.84
N ASP A 183 -49.46 7.04 -1.77
CA ASP A 183 -48.92 6.46 -0.55
C ASP A 183 -48.32 5.07 -0.79
N LEU A 184 -48.97 4.25 -1.63
CA LEU A 184 -48.46 2.94 -2.03
C LEU A 184 -47.18 3.06 -2.86
N LEU A 185 -47.12 3.98 -3.84
CA LEU A 185 -45.94 4.22 -4.68
C LEU A 185 -44.76 4.75 -3.85
N ASP A 186 -45.04 5.62 -2.86
CA ASP A 186 -44.00 6.13 -1.94
C ASP A 186 -43.40 5.00 -1.09
N ALA A 187 -44.26 4.08 -0.60
CA ALA A 187 -43.80 2.90 0.13
C ALA A 187 -42.94 1.96 -0.77
N GLN A 188 -43.36 1.75 -2.01
CA GLN A 188 -42.55 0.97 -2.98
C GLN A 188 -41.19 1.62 -3.27
N THR A 189 -41.18 2.95 -3.42
CA THR A 189 -39.97 3.71 -3.65
C THR A 189 -39.02 3.59 -2.46
N LEU A 190 -39.55 3.74 -1.23
CA LEU A 190 -38.76 3.59 0.00
C LEU A 190 -38.17 2.18 0.14
N PHE A 191 -38.96 1.15 -0.17
CA PHE A 191 -38.47 -0.23 -0.17
C PHE A 191 -37.32 -0.42 -1.17
N GLN A 192 -37.47 0.05 -2.40
CA GLN A 192 -36.42 -0.05 -3.41
C GLN A 192 -35.15 0.72 -2.99
N GLN A 193 -35.30 1.94 -2.48
CA GLN A 193 -34.18 2.74 -1.97
C GLN A 193 -33.46 2.04 -0.80
N SER A 194 -34.19 1.36 0.07
CA SER A 194 -33.57 0.61 1.17
C SER A 194 -32.76 -0.58 0.67
N ARG A 195 -33.21 -1.26 -0.36
CA ARG A 195 -32.46 -2.34 -1.02
C ARG A 195 -31.21 -1.82 -1.71
N ASP A 196 -31.30 -0.69 -2.41
CA ASP A 196 -30.16 -0.08 -3.08
C ASP A 196 -29.09 0.35 -2.07
N LYS A 197 -29.50 0.95 -0.95
CA LYS A 197 -28.59 1.29 0.17
C LYS A 197 -27.90 0.09 0.78
N TYR A 198 -28.59 -1.05 0.88
CA TYR A 198 -27.95 -2.27 1.36
C TYR A 198 -26.87 -2.77 0.39
N VAL A 199 -27.14 -2.77 -0.91
CA VAL A 199 -26.17 -3.14 -1.93
C VAL A 199 -24.92 -2.25 -1.86
N GLU A 200 -25.14 -0.94 -1.72
CA GLU A 200 -24.07 0.03 -1.60
C GLU A 200 -23.26 -0.18 -0.30
N ALA A 201 -23.93 -0.32 0.85
CA ALA A 201 -23.29 -0.55 2.14
C ALA A 201 -22.47 -1.85 2.14
N TYR A 202 -22.99 -2.92 1.54
CA TYR A 202 -22.30 -4.19 1.43
C TYR A 202 -21.06 -4.08 0.54
N ALA A 203 -21.15 -3.39 -0.60
CA ALA A 203 -20.02 -3.15 -1.49
C ALA A 203 -18.93 -2.33 -0.77
N GLN A 204 -19.33 -1.29 -0.03
CA GLN A 204 -18.40 -0.50 0.79
C GLN A 204 -17.70 -1.34 1.86
N TYR A 205 -18.43 -2.24 2.54
CA TYR A 205 -17.83 -3.15 3.50
C TYR A 205 -16.74 -4.02 2.87
N GLU A 206 -16.99 -4.61 1.70
CA GLU A 206 -15.98 -5.43 1.01
C GLU A 206 -14.76 -4.61 0.56
N VAL A 207 -14.96 -3.37 0.12
CA VAL A 207 -13.86 -2.46 -0.20
C VAL A 207 -13.03 -2.17 1.05
N LYS A 208 -13.67 -1.77 2.17
CA LYS A 208 -12.99 -1.47 3.44
C LYS A 208 -12.25 -2.68 4.01
N LYS A 209 -12.83 -3.88 3.84
CA LYS A 209 -12.17 -5.14 4.21
C LYS A 209 -10.86 -5.34 3.43
N ARG A 210 -10.86 -5.09 2.13
CA ARG A 210 -9.66 -5.19 1.28
C ARG A 210 -8.63 -4.11 1.62
N GLU A 211 -9.07 -2.87 1.84
CA GLU A 211 -8.20 -1.78 2.29
C GLU A 211 -7.48 -2.12 3.60
N TYR A 212 -8.22 -2.69 4.57
CA TYR A 212 -7.62 -3.12 5.85
C TYR A 212 -6.62 -4.26 5.68
N LEU A 213 -6.94 -5.28 4.87
CA LEU A 213 -6.01 -6.37 4.58
C LEU A 213 -4.75 -5.86 3.91
N GLN A 214 -4.87 -4.97 2.91
CA GLN A 214 -3.74 -4.32 2.26
C GLN A 214 -2.91 -3.50 3.24
N ALA A 215 -3.55 -2.67 4.08
CA ALA A 215 -2.85 -1.85 5.07
C ALA A 215 -2.07 -2.69 6.09
N THR A 216 -2.50 -3.93 6.37
CA THR A 216 -1.84 -4.85 7.30
C THR A 216 -0.90 -5.86 6.63
N GLY A 217 -0.67 -5.72 5.30
CA GLY A 217 0.24 -6.59 4.54
C GLY A 217 -0.29 -8.01 4.30
N ARG A 218 -1.62 -8.14 4.12
CA ARG A 218 -2.31 -9.41 3.88
C ARG A 218 -3.07 -9.42 2.57
#